data_9e4db95320464c78388ee7387e40fc03
#
_entry.id   9e4db95320464c78388ee7387e40fc03
#
_cell.length_a   1.000
_cell.length_b   1.000
_cell.length_c   1.000
_cell.angle_alpha   90.00
_cell.angle_beta   90.00
_cell.angle_gamma   90.00
#
_symmetry.space_group_name_H-M   'P 1'
#
loop_
_entity.id
_entity.type
_entity.pdbx_description
1 polymer ?
#
loop_
_entity_poly.entity_id
_entity_poly.type
_entity_poly.pdbx_seq_one_letter_code
_entity_poly.pdbx_strand_id
1 'polypeptide(L)' 'MKEKKGKNKMSQLPQNPMILLSYVNTQLRDHYASLEELCASEGADREEIVKKLRDVDYEYDPETNSFV' A
#
# COMPACT_ATOMS: atom_id res chain seq x y z
N MET A 1 10.45 19.72 13.97
CA MET A 1 10.33 19.47 13.67
C MET A 1 10.07 18.71 13.59
N LYS A 2 9.87 18.18 13.58
CA LYS A 2 9.74 17.43 13.46
C LYS A 2 8.85 16.85 13.22
N GLU A 3 7.88 16.95 13.47
CA GLU A 3 6.90 16.59 13.20
C GLU A 3 6.77 15.94 12.07
N LYS A 4 7.20 16.09 11.36
CA LYS A 4 7.26 15.54 10.18
C LYS A 4 7.44 14.12 10.21
N LYS A 5 7.58 13.49 11.27
CA LYS A 5 7.76 12.12 11.31
C LYS A 5 6.70 11.36 10.69
N GLY A 6 5.49 11.68 10.90
CA GLY A 6 4.39 10.98 10.32
C GLY A 6 4.43 11.04 8.83
N LYS A 7 4.82 12.18 8.31
CA LYS A 7 4.88 12.31 6.92
C LYS A 7 5.96 11.49 6.36
N ASN A 8 7.04 11.36 7.01
CA ASN A 8 8.11 10.57 6.51
C ASN A 8 7.70 9.13 6.30
N LYS A 9 6.83 8.64 7.17
CA LYS A 9 6.36 7.32 7.02
C LYS A 9 5.66 7.12 5.72
N MET A 10 4.79 8.03 5.37
CA MET A 10 4.07 7.93 4.14
C MET A 10 4.98 8.00 2.95
N SER A 11 6.02 8.79 3.04
CA SER A 11 6.90 8.92 1.89
C SER A 11 7.80 7.73 1.69
N GLN A 12 7.73 6.74 2.59
CA GLN A 12 8.51 5.54 2.40
C GLN A 12 7.90 4.58 1.42
N LEU A 13 6.64 4.78 1.05
CA LEU A 13 6.02 3.92 0.06
C LEU A 13 6.57 4.26 -1.33
N PRO A 14 6.79 3.25 -2.16
CA PRO A 14 7.27 3.50 -3.52
C PRO A 14 6.31 4.35 -4.31
N GLN A 15 6.85 5.27 -5.09
CA GLN A 15 6.03 6.12 -5.94
C GLN A 15 5.70 5.44 -7.25
N ASN A 16 6.57 4.58 -7.72
CA ASN A 16 6.37 3.87 -8.98
C ASN A 16 5.28 2.81 -8.79
N PRO A 17 4.22 2.82 -9.60
CA PRO A 17 3.10 1.90 -9.39
C PRO A 17 3.51 0.43 -9.43
N MET A 18 4.43 0.05 -10.32
CA MET A 18 4.81 -1.35 -10.39
C MET A 18 5.63 -1.77 -9.19
N ILE A 19 6.48 -0.88 -8.70
CA ILE A 19 7.23 -1.18 -7.49
C ILE A 19 6.30 -1.20 -6.30
N LEU A 20 5.34 -0.27 -6.27
CA LEU A 20 4.35 -0.23 -5.21
C LEU A 20 3.53 -1.52 -5.19
N LEU A 21 3.15 -2.01 -6.36
CA LEU A 21 2.40 -3.24 -6.48
C LEU A 21 3.16 -4.40 -5.84
N SER A 22 4.42 -4.53 -6.16
CA SER A 22 5.25 -5.60 -5.63
C SER A 22 5.40 -5.47 -4.12
N TYR A 23 5.65 -4.26 -3.65
CA TYR A 23 5.80 -4.01 -2.24
C TYR A 23 4.53 -4.34 -1.46
N VAL A 24 3.40 -3.83 -1.95
CA VAL A 24 2.12 -4.01 -1.25
C VAL A 24 1.74 -5.49 -1.23
N ASN A 25 1.87 -6.17 -2.35
CA ASN A 25 1.49 -7.59 -2.39
C ASN A 25 2.38 -8.43 -1.49
N THR A 26 3.66 -8.10 -1.41
CA THR A 26 4.56 -8.82 -0.52
C THR A 26 4.16 -8.60 0.94
N GLN A 27 3.84 -7.38 1.29
CA GLN A 27 3.44 -7.07 2.66
C GLN A 27 2.12 -7.75 3.02
N LEU A 28 1.17 -7.76 2.09
CA LEU A 28 -0.11 -8.41 2.33
C LEU A 28 0.08 -9.91 2.51
N ARG A 29 0.98 -10.50 1.73
CA ARG A 29 1.21 -11.92 1.84
C ARG A 29 1.88 -12.30 3.14
N ASP A 30 2.85 -11.51 3.56
CA ASP A 30 3.71 -11.89 4.67
C ASP A 30 3.36 -11.27 6.01
N HIS A 31 2.72 -10.11 6.04
CA HIS A 31 2.59 -9.35 7.28
C HIS A 31 1.20 -8.88 7.62
N TYR A 32 0.31 -8.69 6.67
CA TYR A 32 -0.99 -8.12 6.94
C TYR A 32 -2.10 -8.98 6.36
N ALA A 33 -3.18 -9.10 7.12
CA ALA A 33 -4.30 -9.93 6.70
C ALA A 33 -5.26 -9.20 5.76
N SER A 34 -5.13 -7.90 5.64
CA SER A 34 -6.00 -7.12 4.76
C SER A 34 -5.34 -5.83 4.38
N LEU A 35 -5.88 -5.20 3.34
CA LEU A 35 -5.35 -3.91 2.90
C LEU A 35 -5.55 -2.85 3.98
N GLU A 36 -6.67 -2.92 4.69
CA GLU A 36 -6.91 -1.97 5.78
C GLU A 36 -5.85 -2.07 6.86
N GLU A 37 -5.44 -3.30 7.18
CA GLU A 37 -4.41 -3.46 8.19
C GLU A 37 -3.08 -2.90 7.73
N LEU A 38 -2.76 -3.12 6.48
CA LEU A 38 -1.53 -2.58 5.92
C LEU A 38 -1.54 -1.06 6.00
N CYS A 39 -2.62 -0.44 5.58
CA CYS A 39 -2.70 1.01 5.56
C CYS A 39 -2.65 1.59 6.96
N ALA A 40 -3.32 0.95 7.91
CA ALA A 40 -3.32 1.45 9.28
C ALA A 40 -1.91 1.33 9.88
N SER A 41 -1.24 0.24 9.63
CA SER A 41 0.08 0.01 10.19
C SER A 41 1.15 0.89 9.56
N GLU A 42 1.07 1.07 8.25
CA GLU A 42 2.07 1.86 7.54
C GLU A 42 1.77 3.35 7.53
N GLY A 43 0.59 3.74 8.00
CA GLY A 43 0.20 5.13 7.94
C GLY A 43 -0.08 5.58 6.52
N ALA A 44 -0.55 4.67 5.68
CA ALA A 44 -0.77 4.95 4.26
C ALA A 44 -2.23 5.20 3.96
N ASP A 45 -2.48 5.93 2.87
CA ASP A 45 -3.82 6.22 2.43
C ASP A 45 -4.29 5.12 1.49
N ARG A 46 -5.33 4.39 1.90
CA ARG A 46 -5.83 3.28 1.12
C ARG A 46 -6.26 3.71 -0.28
N GLU A 47 -6.93 4.85 -0.36
CA GLU A 47 -7.41 5.31 -1.65
C GLU A 47 -6.28 5.66 -2.60
N GLU A 48 -5.21 6.19 -2.06
CA GLU A 48 -4.09 6.52 -2.90
C GLU A 48 -3.44 5.27 -3.46
N ILE A 49 -3.29 4.23 -2.64
CA ILE A 49 -2.73 2.98 -3.10
C ILE A 49 -3.62 2.36 -4.17
N VAL A 50 -4.92 2.32 -3.91
CA VAL A 50 -5.87 1.74 -4.85
C VAL A 50 -5.82 2.47 -6.17
N LYS A 51 -5.79 3.80 -6.11
CA LYS A 51 -5.80 4.59 -7.32
C LYS A 51 -4.53 4.38 -8.15
N LYS A 52 -3.39 4.36 -7.49
CA LYS A 52 -2.14 4.17 -8.21
C LYS A 52 -2.07 2.81 -8.88
N LEU A 53 -2.54 1.78 -8.20
CA LEU A 53 -2.47 0.45 -8.78
C LEU A 53 -3.54 0.23 -9.83
N ARG A 54 -4.66 0.94 -9.72
CA ARG A 54 -5.67 0.87 -10.77
C ARG A 54 -5.14 1.50 -12.06
N ASP A 55 -4.28 2.49 -11.95
CA ASP A 55 -3.70 3.12 -13.12
C ASP A 55 -2.88 2.13 -13.96
N VAL A 56 -2.45 1.04 -13.37
CA VAL A 56 -1.75 -0.01 -14.10
C VAL A 56 -2.58 -1.29 -14.15
N ASP A 57 -3.91 -1.13 -14.01
CA ASP A 57 -4.89 -2.20 -14.19
C ASP A 57 -4.86 -3.27 -13.12
N TYR A 58 -4.51 -2.93 -11.90
CA TYR A 58 -4.57 -3.86 -10.79
C TYR A 58 -5.59 -3.39 -9.77
N GLU A 59 -6.36 -4.33 -9.24
CA GLU A 59 -7.35 -4.05 -8.22
C GLU A 59 -7.20 -5.01 -7.06
N TYR A 60 -7.56 -4.54 -5.88
CA TYR A 60 -7.44 -5.36 -4.69
C TYR A 60 -8.51 -6.44 -4.67
N ASP A 61 -8.10 -7.68 -4.48
CA ASP A 61 -8.99 -8.82 -4.35
C ASP A 61 -8.93 -9.28 -2.90
N PRO A 62 -10.00 -9.08 -2.11
CA PRO A 62 -9.96 -9.49 -0.71
C PRO A 62 -9.89 -10.98 -0.51
N GLU A 63 -10.33 -11.76 -1.50
CA GLU A 63 -10.27 -13.21 -1.36
C GLU A 63 -8.86 -13.73 -1.38
N THR A 64 -8.02 -13.16 -2.23
CA THR A 64 -6.63 -13.57 -2.28
C THR A 64 -5.73 -12.64 -1.46
N ASN A 65 -6.31 -11.56 -0.94
CA ASN A 65 -5.56 -10.55 -0.16
C ASN A 65 -4.38 -10.03 -0.97
N SER A 66 -4.66 -9.67 -2.21
CA SER A 66 -3.61 -9.16 -3.08
C SER A 66 -4.23 -8.34 -4.20
N PHE A 67 -3.39 -7.56 -4.86
CA PHE A 67 -3.81 -6.84 -6.05
C PHE A 67 -3.57 -7.73 -7.26
N VAL A 68 -4.59 -7.85 -8.07
CA VAL A 68 -4.55 -8.73 -9.25
C VAL A 68 -5.08 -8.02 -10.49
#